data_2b1dca201affca9a2f7c278d77d31889
#
_entry.id   2b1dca201affca9a2f7c278d77d31889
#
_cell.length_a   1.000
_cell.length_b   1.000
_cell.length_c   1.000
_cell.angle_alpha   90.00
_cell.angle_beta   90.00
_cell.angle_gamma   90.00
#
_symmetry.space_group_name_H-M   'P 1'
#
loop_
_entity.id
_entity.type
_entity.pdbx_description
1 polymer ?
#
loop_
_entity_poly.entity_id
_entity_poly.type
_entity_poly.pdbx_seq_one_letter_code
_entity_poly.pdbx_strand_id
1 'polypeptide(L)'
;MDGVIADWKGQFKKKFGYPVEAFDSRFGKEKRQKLVQQNSPLFYENMPWTKDGKILFNFLKQFPTEILSHSTDDQCKQGKQTWLQNKNINLTQHLVDNRQDKAKYAGKDTILIDDREDNIAE
;
A
#
# COMPACT_ATOMS: atom_id res chain seq x y z
N MET A 1 2.70 -0.05 3.18
CA MET A 1 1.89 -1.25 2.85
C MET A 1 2.11 -1.70 1.41
N ASP A 2 1.82 -0.86 0.45
CA ASP A 2 2.03 -1.18 -0.97
C ASP A 2 3.51 -1.37 -1.26
N GLY A 3 3.86 -2.44 -1.98
CA GLY A 3 5.24 -2.76 -2.31
C GLY A 3 6.01 -3.47 -1.20
N VAL A 4 5.53 -3.46 0.03
CA VAL A 4 6.14 -4.17 1.15
C VAL A 4 5.41 -5.48 1.40
N ILE A 5 4.13 -5.42 1.73
CA ILE A 5 3.32 -6.61 1.98
C ILE A 5 2.24 -6.82 0.94
N ALA A 6 1.69 -5.76 0.35
CA ALA A 6 0.70 -5.82 -0.71
C ALA A 6 1.34 -5.49 -2.06
N ASP A 7 1.10 -6.33 -3.06
CA ASP A 7 1.72 -6.19 -4.39
C ASP A 7 0.88 -5.32 -5.32
N TRP A 8 1.00 -4.00 -5.17
CA TRP A 8 0.29 -3.02 -5.99
C TRP A 8 0.69 -3.14 -7.47
N LYS A 9 1.98 -3.23 -7.76
CA LYS A 9 2.47 -3.34 -9.14
C LYS A 9 1.99 -4.63 -9.81
N GLY A 10 2.01 -5.74 -9.09
CA GLY A 10 1.51 -7.01 -9.58
C GLY A 10 0.02 -6.97 -9.86
N GLN A 11 -0.76 -6.33 -8.98
CA GLN A 11 -2.19 -6.14 -9.19
C GLN A 11 -2.46 -5.29 -10.43
N PHE A 12 -1.70 -4.21 -10.63
CA PHE A 12 -1.86 -3.35 -11.80
C PHE A 12 -1.62 -4.13 -13.09
N LYS A 13 -0.52 -4.87 -13.15
CA LYS A 13 -0.20 -5.70 -14.33
C LYS A 13 -1.26 -6.75 -14.60
N LYS A 14 -1.72 -7.42 -13.56
CA LYS A 14 -2.74 -8.47 -13.67
C LYS A 14 -4.06 -7.92 -14.18
N LYS A 15 -4.46 -6.75 -13.68
CA LYS A 15 -5.76 -6.18 -14.01
C LYS A 15 -5.78 -5.48 -15.35
N PHE A 16 -4.71 -4.77 -15.71
CA PHE A 16 -4.67 -3.93 -16.90
C PHE A 16 -3.75 -4.44 -18.02
N GLY A 17 -2.97 -5.49 -17.77
CA GLY A 17 -2.15 -6.13 -18.79
C GLY A 17 -0.82 -5.48 -19.08
N TYR A 18 -0.47 -4.37 -18.43
CA TYR A 18 0.79 -3.65 -18.61
C TYR A 18 1.53 -3.53 -17.28
N PRO A 19 2.86 -3.70 -17.25
CA PRO A 19 3.63 -3.23 -16.12
C PRO A 19 3.42 -1.73 -15.94
N VAL A 20 3.39 -1.24 -14.69
CA VAL A 20 3.08 0.16 -14.41
C VAL A 20 4.04 1.12 -15.12
N GLU A 21 5.32 0.78 -15.19
CA GLU A 21 6.33 1.60 -15.84
C GLU A 21 6.09 1.72 -17.36
N ALA A 22 5.71 0.62 -17.99
CA ALA A 22 5.36 0.62 -19.41
C ALA A 22 4.10 1.42 -19.69
N PHE A 23 3.11 1.30 -18.81
CA PHE A 23 1.87 2.07 -18.93
C PHE A 23 2.14 3.57 -18.81
N ASP A 24 2.94 3.98 -17.82
CA ASP A 24 3.26 5.40 -17.60
C ASP A 24 4.03 5.99 -18.77
N SER A 25 4.96 5.22 -19.36
CA SER A 25 5.73 5.65 -20.55
C SER A 25 4.81 5.89 -21.75
N ARG A 26 3.78 5.08 -21.90
CA ARG A 26 2.89 5.14 -23.07
C ARG A 26 1.73 6.10 -22.89
N PHE A 27 1.07 6.09 -21.73
CA PHE A 27 -0.19 6.79 -21.49
C PHE A 27 -0.10 7.92 -20.49
N GLY A 28 0.93 7.95 -19.66
CA GLY A 28 1.12 8.97 -18.65
C GLY A 28 0.56 8.60 -17.28
N LYS A 29 1.15 9.21 -16.28
CA LYS A 29 0.85 8.97 -14.87
C LYS A 29 -0.59 9.36 -14.49
N GLU A 30 -1.10 10.43 -15.08
CA GLU A 30 -2.46 10.90 -14.79
C GLU A 30 -3.51 9.89 -15.24
N LYS A 31 -3.34 9.29 -16.42
CA LYS A 31 -4.24 8.25 -16.91
C LYS A 31 -4.20 7.02 -16.03
N ARG A 32 -3.02 6.66 -15.54
CA ARG A 32 -2.88 5.55 -14.59
C ARG A 32 -3.68 5.80 -13.32
N GLN A 33 -3.54 6.99 -12.74
CA GLN A 33 -4.25 7.35 -11.52
C GLN A 33 -5.77 7.29 -11.71
N LYS A 34 -6.28 7.80 -12.82
CA LYS A 34 -7.70 7.75 -13.15
C LYS A 34 -8.19 6.31 -13.31
N LEU A 35 -7.39 5.47 -13.99
CA LEU A 35 -7.76 4.09 -14.25
C LEU A 35 -7.87 3.30 -12.94
N VAL A 36 -6.91 3.47 -12.04
CA VAL A 36 -6.95 2.84 -10.72
C VAL A 36 -8.14 3.35 -9.91
N GLN A 37 -8.38 4.66 -9.92
CA GLN A 37 -9.50 5.26 -9.19
C GLN A 37 -10.85 4.72 -9.69
N GLN A 38 -11.03 4.58 -10.99
CA GLN A 38 -12.25 4.03 -11.58
C GLN A 38 -12.50 2.58 -11.20
N ASN A 39 -11.47 1.85 -10.84
CA ASN A 39 -11.54 0.44 -10.44
C ASN A 39 -11.43 0.24 -8.92
N SER A 40 -11.44 1.31 -8.15
CA SER A 40 -11.37 1.28 -6.69
C SER A 40 -12.78 1.30 -6.09
N PRO A 41 -12.99 0.76 -4.89
CA PRO A 41 -11.96 0.19 -3.99
C PRO A 41 -11.47 -1.21 -4.34
N LEU A 42 -12.15 -1.92 -5.26
CA LEU A 42 -11.86 -3.31 -5.58
C LEU A 42 -10.42 -3.55 -6.01
N PHE A 43 -9.80 -2.60 -6.71
CA PHE A 43 -8.40 -2.70 -7.09
C PHE A 43 -7.52 -3.00 -5.87
N TYR A 44 -7.70 -2.22 -4.80
CA TYR A 44 -6.91 -2.37 -3.57
C TYR A 44 -7.31 -3.61 -2.77
N GLU A 45 -8.61 -3.91 -2.71
CA GLU A 45 -9.11 -5.07 -1.98
C GLU A 45 -8.55 -6.39 -2.50
N ASN A 46 -8.29 -6.46 -3.80
CA ASN A 46 -7.86 -7.68 -4.49
C ASN A 46 -6.35 -7.77 -4.72
N MET A 47 -5.55 -6.87 -4.14
CA MET A 47 -4.10 -6.97 -4.25
C MET A 47 -3.59 -8.30 -3.69
N PRO A 48 -2.65 -8.98 -4.40
CA PRO A 48 -2.00 -10.15 -3.81
C PRO A 48 -0.98 -9.74 -2.77
N TRP A 49 -0.52 -10.70 -1.96
CA TRP A 49 0.68 -10.50 -1.15
C TRP A 49 1.88 -10.29 -2.08
N THR A 50 2.86 -9.48 -1.65
CA THR A 50 4.17 -9.53 -2.29
C THR A 50 4.77 -10.91 -2.09
N LYS A 51 5.79 -11.26 -2.87
CA LYS A 51 6.42 -12.57 -2.83
C LYS A 51 6.75 -13.03 -1.39
N ASP A 52 7.33 -12.14 -0.60
CA ASP A 52 7.72 -12.45 0.78
C ASP A 52 6.89 -11.70 1.83
N GLY A 53 5.82 -11.03 1.39
CA GLY A 53 5.03 -10.14 2.25
C GLY A 53 4.39 -10.85 3.42
N LYS A 54 3.83 -12.04 3.18
CA LYS A 54 3.20 -12.82 4.24
C LYS A 54 4.20 -13.30 5.28
N ILE A 55 5.36 -13.73 4.84
CA ILE A 55 6.46 -14.16 5.72
C ILE A 55 6.95 -12.98 6.54
N LEU A 56 7.19 -11.84 5.90
CA LEU A 56 7.60 -10.62 6.56
C LEU A 56 6.57 -10.17 7.60
N PHE A 57 5.30 -10.17 7.24
CA PHE A 57 4.24 -9.79 8.17
C PHE A 57 4.19 -10.71 9.37
N ASN A 58 4.27 -12.03 9.16
CA ASN A 58 4.25 -13.01 10.24
C ASN A 58 5.43 -12.84 11.21
N PHE A 59 6.56 -12.38 10.70
CA PHE A 59 7.71 -12.04 11.54
C PHE A 59 7.46 -10.75 12.32
N LEU A 60 7.01 -9.69 11.64
CA LEU A 60 6.87 -8.36 12.24
C LEU A 60 5.75 -8.28 13.27
N LYS A 61 4.71 -9.09 13.14
CA LYS A 61 3.56 -9.04 14.08
C LYS A 61 3.94 -9.46 15.51
N GLN A 62 5.13 -10.05 15.71
CA GLN A 62 5.64 -10.39 17.02
C GLN A 62 6.16 -9.18 17.81
N PHE A 63 6.31 -8.04 17.12
CA PHE A 63 6.82 -6.80 17.68
C PHE A 63 5.72 -5.72 17.63
N PRO A 64 5.85 -4.64 18.42
CA PRO A 64 4.97 -3.49 18.25
C PRO A 64 5.06 -2.96 16.83
N THR A 65 4.02 -3.20 16.02
CA THR A 65 4.02 -2.91 14.59
C THR A 65 2.74 -2.18 14.21
N GLU A 66 2.86 -1.18 13.35
CA GLU A 66 1.72 -0.41 12.82
C GLU A 66 1.85 -0.31 11.30
N ILE A 67 0.69 -0.15 10.65
CA ILE A 67 0.63 0.05 9.19
C ILE A 67 0.63 1.55 8.92
N LEU A 68 1.49 1.98 8.00
CA LEU A 68 1.54 3.35 7.53
C LEU A 68 1.46 3.33 6.00
N SER A 69 0.46 4.00 5.44
CA SER A 69 0.26 4.01 3.99
C SER A 69 -0.38 5.31 3.54
N HIS A 70 0.05 5.78 2.37
CA HIS A 70 -0.57 6.93 1.73
C HIS A 70 -1.79 6.48 0.94
N SER A 71 -2.92 7.19 1.11
CA SER A 71 -4.15 6.95 0.38
C SER A 71 -4.53 8.21 -0.39
N THR A 72 -4.68 8.08 -1.71
CA THR A 72 -4.96 9.21 -2.60
C THR A 72 -6.37 9.74 -2.47
N ASP A 73 -7.32 8.87 -2.10
CA ASP A 73 -8.73 9.22 -1.95
C ASP A 73 -9.43 8.25 -1.00
N ASP A 74 -10.71 8.49 -0.74
CA ASP A 74 -11.50 7.67 0.19
C ASP A 74 -11.70 6.24 -0.30
N GLN A 75 -11.81 6.04 -1.61
CA GLN A 75 -11.96 4.69 -2.18
C GLN A 75 -10.68 3.88 -2.03
N CYS A 76 -9.53 4.52 -2.21
CA CYS A 76 -8.23 3.91 -1.95
C CYS A 76 -8.11 3.49 -0.48
N LYS A 77 -8.46 4.40 0.43
CA LYS A 77 -8.44 4.14 1.88
C LYS A 77 -9.34 2.96 2.24
N GLN A 78 -10.56 2.96 1.71
CA GLN A 78 -11.53 1.89 1.95
C GLN A 78 -10.99 0.54 1.45
N GLY A 79 -10.44 0.52 0.25
CA GLY A 79 -9.88 -0.70 -0.33
C GLY A 79 -8.72 -1.27 0.49
N LYS A 80 -7.83 -0.41 0.96
CA LYS A 80 -6.72 -0.81 1.82
C LYS A 80 -7.19 -1.35 3.16
N GLN A 81 -8.19 -0.71 3.77
CA GLN A 81 -8.79 -1.18 5.03
C GLN A 81 -9.39 -2.57 4.84
N THR A 82 -10.14 -2.77 3.76
CA THR A 82 -10.76 -4.06 3.45
C THR A 82 -9.70 -5.13 3.20
N TRP A 83 -8.62 -4.78 2.48
CA TRP A 83 -7.51 -5.71 2.24
C TRP A 83 -6.88 -6.17 3.55
N LEU A 84 -6.59 -5.25 4.44
CA LEU A 84 -6.01 -5.56 5.75
C LEU A 84 -6.96 -6.46 6.56
N GLN A 85 -8.25 -6.16 6.54
CA GLN A 85 -9.27 -6.92 7.23
C GLN A 85 -9.37 -8.35 6.67
N ASN A 86 -9.38 -8.50 5.35
CA ASN A 86 -9.47 -9.81 4.69
C ASN A 86 -8.23 -10.67 4.93
N LYS A 87 -7.08 -10.06 5.20
CA LYS A 87 -5.84 -10.77 5.53
C LYS A 87 -5.68 -11.00 7.04
N ASN A 88 -6.70 -10.66 7.83
CA ASN A 88 -6.70 -10.77 9.29
C ASN A 88 -5.58 -9.96 9.95
N ILE A 89 -5.29 -8.80 9.40
CA ILE A 89 -4.28 -7.89 9.95
C ILE A 89 -4.96 -6.91 10.90
N ASN A 90 -4.81 -7.14 12.20
CA ASN A 90 -5.43 -6.34 13.26
C ASN A 90 -4.41 -5.40 13.90
N LEU A 91 -3.73 -4.61 13.08
CA LEU A 91 -2.76 -3.63 13.53
C LEU A 91 -3.34 -2.22 13.41
N THR A 92 -2.82 -1.31 14.22
CA THR A 92 -3.15 0.12 14.09
C THR A 92 -2.78 0.60 12.69
N GLN A 93 -3.72 1.27 12.03
CA GLN A 93 -3.58 1.72 10.65
C GLN A 93 -3.52 3.24 10.60
N HIS A 94 -2.50 3.76 9.91
CA HIS A 94 -2.35 5.18 9.63
C HIS A 94 -2.42 5.37 8.11
N LEU A 95 -3.63 5.55 7.58
CA LEU A 95 -3.87 5.74 6.15
C LEU A 95 -3.94 7.24 5.89
N VAL A 96 -2.79 7.84 5.61
CA VAL A 96 -2.65 9.29 5.53
C VAL A 96 -2.99 9.82 4.14
N ASP A 97 -3.61 10.99 4.09
CA ASP A 97 -3.99 11.63 2.83
C ASP A 97 -2.81 12.34 2.15
N ASN A 98 -1.83 12.76 2.93
CA ASN A 98 -0.67 13.48 2.47
C ASN A 98 0.60 12.71 2.86
N ARG A 99 1.50 12.50 1.90
CA ARG A 99 2.76 11.79 2.15
C ARG A 99 3.58 12.47 3.24
N GLN A 100 3.52 13.79 3.36
CA GLN A 100 4.24 14.53 4.39
C GLN A 100 3.77 14.15 5.80
N ASP A 101 2.53 13.71 5.95
CA ASP A 101 1.99 13.29 7.23
C ASP A 101 2.63 12.01 7.76
N LYS A 102 3.28 11.24 6.89
CA LYS A 102 3.99 10.02 7.31
C LYS A 102 5.14 10.32 8.27
N ALA A 103 5.80 11.47 8.11
CA ALA A 103 6.92 11.86 8.97
C ALA A 103 6.52 11.99 10.45
N LYS A 104 5.24 12.26 10.74
CA LYS A 104 4.73 12.36 12.10
C LYS A 104 4.85 11.07 12.89
N TYR A 105 4.98 9.94 12.19
CA TYR A 105 5.05 8.63 12.83
C TYR A 105 6.48 8.11 12.96
N ALA A 106 7.46 8.84 12.42
CA ALA A 106 8.87 8.49 12.55
C ALA A 106 9.34 8.65 14.00
N GLY A 107 10.30 7.85 14.42
CA GLY A 107 10.91 7.96 15.75
C GLY A 107 10.12 7.35 16.90
N LYS A 108 8.99 6.72 16.66
CA LYS A 108 8.24 5.98 17.68
C LYS A 108 8.91 4.63 17.96
N ASP A 109 8.66 4.09 19.16
CA ASP A 109 9.16 2.76 19.53
C ASP A 109 8.31 1.64 18.90
N THR A 110 7.88 1.85 17.67
CA THR A 110 6.99 0.96 16.93
C THR A 110 7.55 0.78 15.52
N ILE A 111 7.48 -0.44 15.01
CA ILE A 111 7.87 -0.74 13.64
C ILE A 111 6.76 -0.26 12.69
N LEU A 112 7.13 0.56 11.70
CA LEU A 112 6.21 1.01 10.68
C LEU A 112 6.41 0.19 9.40
N ILE A 113 5.33 -0.39 8.89
CA ILE A 113 5.35 -1.06 7.59
C ILE A 113 5.07 0.00 6.53
N ASP A 114 6.12 0.47 5.88
CA ASP A 114 6.08 1.53 4.89
C ASP A 114 7.13 1.24 3.80
N ASP A 115 6.78 1.48 2.54
CA ASP A 115 7.66 1.24 1.39
C ASP A 115 8.53 2.45 1.02
N ARG A 116 8.41 3.56 1.73
CA ARG A 116 9.12 4.81 1.42
C ARG A 116 10.36 4.92 2.27
N GLU A 117 11.51 4.83 1.61
CA GLU A 117 12.81 4.89 2.27
C GLU A 117 13.01 6.21 3.04
N ASP A 118 12.58 7.32 2.47
CA ASP A 118 12.68 8.64 3.09
C ASP A 118 11.85 8.76 4.38
N ASN A 119 10.85 7.91 4.58
CA ASN A 119 10.05 7.87 5.81
C ASN A 119 10.60 6.88 6.82
N ILE A 120 11.31 5.85 6.37
CA ILE A 120 11.87 4.80 7.24
C ILE A 120 13.18 5.25 7.87
N ALA A 121 13.98 6.02 7.14
CA ALA A 121 15.32 6.45 7.58
C ALA A 121 15.30 7.47 8.71
N GLU A 122 14.16 8.03 9.01
CA GLU A 122 13.98 9.00 10.08
C GLU A 122 13.54 8.29 11.37
#